data_577effdef5aa106cc148907e837552c2
#
_entry.id   577effdef5aa106cc148907e837552c2
#
_cell.length_a   1.000
_cell.length_b   1.000
_cell.length_c   1.000
_cell.angle_alpha   90.00
_cell.angle_beta   90.00
_cell.angle_gamma   90.00
#
_symmetry.space_group_name_H-M   'P 1'
#
loop_
_entity.id
_entity.type
_entity.pdbx_description
1 polymer ?
#
loop_
_entity_poly.entity_id
_entity_poly.type
_entity_poly.pdbx_seq_one_letter_code
_entity_poly.pdbx_strand_id
1 'polypeptide(L)' 'MECRTYQALTKETEDLISELLLPVQNQAEQHQRHDWAYGVYLLWNRLTLDSQNPEDTNRLLMLAETALEK' A
#
# COMPACT_ATOMS: atom_id res chain seq x y z
N MET A 1 15.91 -15.66 -1.02
CA MET A 1 15.39 -15.96 -1.34
C MET A 1 14.83 -15.55 -2.41
N GLU A 2 14.70 -15.12 -3.08
CA GLU A 2 14.52 -15.14 -4.24
C GLU A 2 13.65 -14.17 -4.80
N CYS A 3 13.52 -14.17 -6.05
CA CYS A 3 12.80 -13.25 -6.73
C CYS A 3 11.36 -13.25 -6.35
N ARG A 4 10.91 -14.37 -5.85
CA ARG A 4 9.60 -14.42 -5.43
C ARG A 4 9.35 -13.55 -4.24
N THR A 5 10.35 -13.12 -3.55
CA THR A 5 10.19 -12.27 -2.39
C THR A 5 9.59 -10.92 -2.77
N TYR A 6 10.04 -10.35 -3.89
CA TYR A 6 9.49 -9.10 -4.35
C TYR A 6 8.01 -9.23 -4.70
N GLN A 7 7.67 -10.29 -5.41
CA GLN A 7 6.28 -10.48 -5.82
C GLN A 7 5.38 -10.72 -4.62
N ALA A 8 5.83 -11.53 -3.69
CA ALA A 8 5.05 -11.81 -2.49
C ALA A 8 4.87 -10.55 -1.67
N LEU A 9 5.94 -9.78 -1.50
CA LEU A 9 5.86 -8.55 -0.72
C LEU A 9 4.92 -7.54 -1.38
N THR A 10 4.99 -7.44 -2.69
CA THR A 10 4.14 -6.51 -3.42
C THR A 10 2.68 -6.91 -3.32
N LYS A 11 2.40 -8.20 -3.44
CA LYS A 11 1.04 -8.66 -3.33
C LYS A 11 0.48 -8.44 -1.94
N GLU A 12 1.26 -8.75 -0.92
CA GLU A 12 0.82 -8.54 0.44
C GLU A 12 0.58 -7.05 0.73
N THR A 13 1.45 -6.21 0.19
CA THR A 13 1.29 -4.77 0.36
C THR A 13 0.00 -4.30 -0.28
N GLU A 14 -0.27 -4.75 -1.49
CA GLU A 14 -1.48 -4.37 -2.19
C GLU A 14 -2.71 -4.85 -1.44
N ASP A 15 -2.67 -6.09 -0.97
CA ASP A 15 -3.79 -6.65 -0.22
C ASP A 15 -4.04 -5.86 1.05
N LEU A 16 -2.97 -5.50 1.75
CA LEU A 16 -3.10 -4.78 3.00
C LEU A 16 -3.65 -3.37 2.77
N ILE A 17 -3.15 -2.70 1.75
CA ILE A 17 -3.66 -1.37 1.43
C ILE A 17 -5.15 -1.46 1.11
N SER A 18 -5.53 -2.45 0.31
CA SER A 18 -6.93 -2.61 -0.05
C SER A 18 -7.79 -2.87 1.18
N GLU A 19 -7.29 -3.66 2.11
CA GLU A 19 -8.02 -3.91 3.34
C GLU A 19 -8.19 -2.65 4.15
N LEU A 20 -7.16 -1.84 4.22
CA LEU A 20 -7.21 -0.61 5.00
C LEU A 20 -8.14 0.43 4.38
N LEU A 21 -8.43 0.28 3.10
CA LEU A 21 -9.34 1.21 2.42
C LEU A 21 -10.80 0.80 2.51
N LEU A 22 -11.10 -0.36 3.10
CA LEU A 22 -12.47 -0.79 3.22
C LEU A 22 -13.24 0.17 4.13
N PRO A 23 -14.50 0.43 3.82
CA PRO A 23 -15.27 1.38 4.63
C PRO A 23 -15.45 0.90 6.05
N VAL A 24 -15.39 1.82 6.99
CA VAL A 24 -15.68 1.55 8.38
C VAL A 24 -16.68 2.59 8.86
N GLN A 25 -17.35 2.28 9.94
CA GLN A 25 -18.40 3.18 10.41
C GLN A 25 -17.86 4.40 11.12
N ASN A 26 -16.74 4.27 11.76
CA ASN A 26 -16.16 5.35 12.54
C ASN A 26 -15.26 6.20 11.64
N GLN A 27 -15.60 7.49 11.49
CA GLN A 27 -14.83 8.36 10.64
C GLN A 27 -13.40 8.55 11.11
N ALA A 28 -13.18 8.64 12.39
CA ALA A 28 -11.83 8.82 12.91
C ALA A 28 -10.99 7.58 12.60
N GLU A 29 -11.58 6.42 12.73
CA GLU A 29 -10.87 5.18 12.40
C GLU A 29 -10.59 5.08 10.91
N GLN A 30 -11.51 5.55 10.09
CA GLN A 30 -11.31 5.53 8.65
C GLN A 30 -10.12 6.41 8.26
N HIS A 31 -10.02 7.59 8.84
CA HIS A 31 -8.88 8.47 8.61
C HIS A 31 -7.58 7.79 9.00
N GLN A 32 -7.58 7.15 10.15
CA GLN A 32 -6.41 6.46 10.62
C GLN A 32 -6.00 5.34 9.68
N ARG A 33 -6.98 4.60 9.19
CA ARG A 33 -6.70 3.51 8.25
C ARG A 33 -6.12 4.03 6.95
N HIS A 34 -6.60 5.18 6.49
CA HIS A 34 -6.06 5.77 5.26
C HIS A 34 -4.61 6.19 5.45
N ASP A 35 -4.28 6.74 6.62
CA ASP A 35 -2.90 7.08 6.92
C ASP A 35 -2.03 5.84 6.94
N TRP A 36 -2.55 4.76 7.52
CA TRP A 36 -1.82 3.51 7.56
C TRP A 36 -1.57 2.96 6.17
N ALA A 37 -2.56 3.08 5.30
CA ALA A 37 -2.41 2.59 3.93
C ALA A 37 -1.26 3.30 3.22
N TYR A 38 -1.17 4.60 3.40
CA TYR A 38 -0.07 5.34 2.80
C TYR A 38 1.25 4.93 3.42
N GLY A 39 1.27 4.72 4.75
CA GLY A 39 2.47 4.23 5.42
C GLY A 39 2.92 2.87 4.93
N VAL A 40 1.97 1.99 4.65
CA VAL A 40 2.31 0.67 4.11
C VAL A 40 2.96 0.82 2.74
N TYR A 41 2.45 1.72 1.91
CA TYR A 41 3.07 1.98 0.62
C TYR A 41 4.50 2.50 0.80
N LEU A 42 4.70 3.40 1.74
CA LEU A 42 6.03 3.95 1.99
C LEU A 42 7.01 2.88 2.43
N LEU A 43 6.56 1.98 3.29
CA LEU A 43 7.40 0.89 3.73
C LEU A 43 7.76 -0.02 2.57
N TRP A 44 6.78 -0.39 1.76
CA TRP A 44 7.03 -1.22 0.60
C TRP A 44 8.03 -0.54 -0.33
N ASN A 45 7.87 0.76 -0.51
CA ASN A 45 8.75 1.53 -1.38
C ASN A 45 10.20 1.43 -0.89
N ARG A 46 10.40 1.56 0.41
CA ARG A 46 11.74 1.48 0.97
C ARG A 46 12.34 0.10 0.83
N LEU A 47 11.53 -0.92 1.06
CA LEU A 47 12.04 -2.29 1.03
C LEU A 47 12.35 -2.77 -0.37
N THR A 48 11.76 -2.16 -1.37
CA THR A 48 11.92 -2.63 -2.75
C THR A 48 12.62 -1.63 -3.64
N LEU A 49 13.32 -0.66 -3.07
CA LEU A 49 13.93 0.40 -3.87
C LEU A 49 14.75 -0.12 -5.03
N ASP A 50 15.52 -1.17 -4.80
CA ASP A 50 16.42 -1.68 -5.81
C ASP A 50 15.75 -2.60 -6.82
N SER A 51 14.55 -3.07 -6.50
CA SER A 51 13.89 -4.06 -7.34
C SER A 51 12.57 -3.59 -7.90
N GLN A 52 12.20 -2.35 -7.65
CA GLN A 52 10.86 -1.90 -7.99
C GLN A 52 10.58 -1.92 -9.47
N ASN A 53 9.40 -2.39 -9.79
CA ASN A 53 8.84 -2.28 -11.11
C ASN A 53 8.03 -0.98 -11.14
N PRO A 54 8.31 -0.08 -12.11
CA PRO A 54 7.59 1.21 -12.13
C PRO A 54 6.07 1.06 -12.20
N GLU A 55 5.59 0.02 -12.85
CA GLU A 55 4.15 -0.18 -12.94
C GLU A 55 3.57 -0.51 -11.58
N ASP A 56 4.26 -1.34 -10.81
CA ASP A 56 3.81 -1.67 -9.47
C ASP A 56 3.84 -0.45 -8.58
N THR A 57 4.91 0.33 -8.69
CA THR A 57 5.05 1.54 -7.88
C THR A 57 3.90 2.50 -8.14
N ASN A 58 3.59 2.72 -9.42
CA ASN A 58 2.49 3.59 -9.78
C ASN A 58 1.17 3.07 -9.27
N ARG A 59 0.93 1.79 -9.42
CA ARG A 59 -0.33 1.21 -9.02
C ARG A 59 -0.55 1.35 -7.51
N LEU A 60 0.49 1.06 -6.74
CA LEU A 60 0.36 1.14 -5.29
C LEU A 60 0.27 2.58 -4.83
N LEU A 61 1.00 3.47 -5.47
CA LEU A 61 0.94 4.87 -5.13
C LEU A 61 -0.45 5.44 -5.38
N MET A 62 -1.04 5.12 -6.52
CA MET A 62 -2.37 5.60 -6.84
C MET A 62 -3.39 5.06 -5.86
N LEU A 63 -3.24 3.82 -5.48
CA LEU A 63 -4.14 3.22 -4.51
C LEU A 63 -4.03 3.93 -3.16
N ALA A 64 -2.82 4.19 -2.71
CA ALA A 64 -2.61 4.87 -1.44
C ALA A 64 -3.08 6.31 -1.49
N GLU A 65 -2.89 6.98 -2.62
CA GLU A 65 -3.31 8.37 -2.76
C GLU A 65 -4.82 8.50 -2.81
N THR A 66 -5.47 7.50 -3.35
CA THR A 66 -6.93 7.50 -3.36
C THR A 66 -7.46 7.61 -1.94
N ALA A 67 -6.80 6.95 -1.01
CA ALA A 67 -7.20 7.01 0.38
C ALA A 67 -7.06 8.43 0.93
N LEU A 68 -6.01 9.11 0.54
CA LEU A 68 -5.76 10.45 1.08
C LEU A 68 -6.71 11.49 0.55
N GLU A 69 -7.31 11.23 -0.59
CA GLU A 69 -8.21 12.19 -1.16
C GLU A 69 -9.55 12.23 -0.49
N LYS A 70 -9.83 11.27 0.32
CA LYS A 70 -11.08 11.28 1.04
C LYS A 70 -10.94 12.01 2.31
#